data_c99781b73e1207ce86050634c0d0c48b
#
_entry.id   c99781b73e1207ce86050634c0d0c48b
#
_cell.length_a   1.000
_cell.length_b   1.000
_cell.length_c   1.000
_cell.angle_alpha   90.00
_cell.angle_beta   90.00
_cell.angle_gamma   90.00
#
_symmetry.space_group_name_H-M   'P 1'
#
loop_
_entity.id
_entity.type
_entity.pdbx_description
1 polymer ?
#
loop_
_entity_poly.entity_id
_entity_poly.type
_entity_poly.pdbx_seq_one_letter_code
_entity_poly.pdbx_strand_id
1 'polypeptide(L)'
;QVVLENYAFPGGMMIGTDSHTVNAGGLGMVAVGVGGADAVDVMAGMAWELKFPKLIGIKLTGTLSGWASAKDVILKVAGILTVKGGTGCIVEYFGDGAQSLSCTGKGTISNMGAEIGATTSTFGYDESMERYLRSTGRADVADLANGIQEHLTGDPEVYANPEAYFDQ
;
A
#
# COMPACT_ATOMS: atom_id res chain seq x y z
N GLN A 1 1.03 -14.40 1.41
CA GLN A 1 -0.01 -14.89 2.34
C GLN A 1 0.53 -14.91 3.77
N VAL A 2 1.59 -15.69 4.06
CA VAL A 2 2.14 -15.85 5.43
C VAL A 2 2.47 -14.51 6.07
N VAL A 3 3.14 -13.61 5.35
CA VAL A 3 3.51 -12.28 5.87
C VAL A 3 2.28 -11.44 6.13
N LEU A 4 1.33 -11.39 5.20
CA LEU A 4 0.14 -10.57 5.35
C LEU A 4 -0.76 -11.05 6.49
N GLU A 5 -0.87 -12.37 6.69
CA GLU A 5 -1.72 -12.97 7.71
C GLU A 5 -1.11 -12.93 9.13
N ASN A 6 0.23 -12.86 9.25
CA ASN A 6 0.86 -13.05 10.55
C ASN A 6 1.74 -11.87 11.02
N TYR A 7 2.32 -11.11 10.09
CA TYR A 7 3.36 -10.11 10.43
C TYR A 7 3.01 -8.69 10.02
N ALA A 8 2.30 -8.50 8.91
CA ALA A 8 1.95 -7.17 8.42
C ALA A 8 0.91 -6.50 9.34
N PHE A 9 1.05 -5.20 9.57
CA PHE A 9 0.13 -4.39 10.38
C PHE A 9 0.08 -2.96 9.85
N PRO A 10 -1.05 -2.25 10.03
CA PRO A 10 -1.19 -0.87 9.55
C PRO A 10 -0.16 0.08 10.19
N GLY A 11 0.40 0.99 9.37
CA GLY A 11 1.39 1.96 9.82
C GLY A 11 2.81 1.43 9.98
N GLY A 12 3.04 0.14 9.71
CA GLY A 12 4.37 -0.46 9.77
C GLY A 12 5.20 -0.22 8.52
N MET A 13 6.51 -0.48 8.63
CA MET A 13 7.43 -0.53 7.51
C MET A 13 8.04 -1.92 7.39
N MET A 14 8.19 -2.40 6.16
CA MET A 14 8.79 -3.70 5.87
C MET A 14 9.68 -3.62 4.65
N ILE A 15 10.86 -4.24 4.72
CA ILE A 15 11.65 -4.56 3.53
C ILE A 15 11.73 -6.07 3.35
N GLY A 16 11.81 -6.52 2.13
CA GLY A 16 11.95 -7.95 1.82
C GLY A 16 12.57 -8.18 0.47
N THR A 17 13.24 -9.31 0.32
CA THR A 17 13.94 -9.67 -0.93
C THR A 17 13.04 -10.25 -2.01
N ASP A 18 11.76 -10.37 -1.74
CA ASP A 18 10.75 -10.83 -2.68
C ASP A 18 10.00 -9.64 -3.31
N SER A 19 9.77 -9.69 -4.62
CA SER A 19 9.02 -8.65 -5.35
C SER A 19 7.58 -8.50 -4.87
N HIS A 20 7.01 -9.52 -4.20
CA HIS A 20 5.67 -9.50 -3.63
C HIS A 20 5.62 -8.90 -2.20
N THR A 21 6.75 -8.45 -1.66
CA THR A 21 6.79 -7.74 -0.36
C THR A 21 5.82 -6.56 -0.34
N VAL A 22 5.71 -5.85 -1.45
CA VAL A 22 4.81 -4.69 -1.64
C VAL A 22 3.32 -5.02 -1.46
N ASN A 23 2.93 -6.30 -1.47
CA ASN A 23 1.55 -6.73 -1.17
C ASN A 23 1.06 -6.24 0.19
N ALA A 24 1.96 -6.07 1.17
CA ALA A 24 1.62 -5.59 2.50
C ALA A 24 1.13 -4.13 2.53
N GLY A 25 1.33 -3.38 1.44
CA GLY A 25 0.70 -2.06 1.25
C GLY A 25 -0.83 -2.11 1.25
N GLY A 26 -1.40 -3.27 0.91
CA GLY A 26 -2.84 -3.53 1.00
C GLY A 26 -3.38 -3.59 2.44
N LEU A 27 -2.49 -3.68 3.43
CA LEU A 27 -2.81 -3.58 4.87
C LEU A 27 -2.25 -2.29 5.49
N GLY A 28 -1.97 -1.27 4.69
CA GLY A 28 -1.52 0.04 5.17
C GLY A 28 -0.06 0.09 5.63
N MET A 29 0.79 -0.80 5.12
CA MET A 29 2.24 -0.74 5.36
C MET A 29 2.98 0.03 4.26
N VAL A 30 4.13 0.58 4.61
CA VAL A 30 5.18 0.95 3.66
C VAL A 30 6.08 -0.27 3.46
N ALA A 31 5.77 -1.07 2.45
CA ALA A 31 6.44 -2.35 2.19
C ALA A 31 7.21 -2.29 0.87
N VAL A 32 8.53 -2.51 0.93
CA VAL A 32 9.44 -2.31 -0.20
C VAL A 32 10.21 -3.59 -0.52
N GLY A 33 10.24 -3.94 -1.81
CA GLY A 33 11.11 -4.99 -2.33
C GLY A 33 12.54 -4.46 -2.47
N VAL A 34 13.53 -5.14 -1.89
CA VAL A 34 14.93 -4.73 -1.89
C VAL A 34 15.84 -5.84 -2.41
N GLY A 35 17.08 -5.49 -2.75
CA GLY A 35 18.11 -6.46 -3.09
C GLY A 35 18.58 -7.27 -1.86
N GLY A 36 19.17 -8.45 -2.13
CA GLY A 36 19.70 -9.29 -1.04
C GLY A 36 20.78 -8.59 -0.21
N ALA A 37 21.61 -7.75 -0.82
CA ALA A 37 22.63 -6.97 -0.12
C ALA A 37 22.01 -6.00 0.88
N ASP A 38 21.01 -5.22 0.46
CA ASP A 38 20.29 -4.27 1.34
C ASP A 38 19.65 -4.98 2.53
N ALA A 39 19.05 -6.16 2.29
CA ALA A 39 18.47 -6.95 3.37
C ALA A 39 19.50 -7.43 4.37
N VAL A 40 20.69 -7.87 3.91
CA VAL A 40 21.81 -8.28 4.79
C VAL A 40 22.29 -7.10 5.62
N ASP A 41 22.45 -5.93 5.02
CA ASP A 41 22.90 -4.73 5.71
C ASP A 41 21.94 -4.36 6.85
N VAL A 42 20.63 -4.36 6.58
CA VAL A 42 19.61 -4.10 7.61
C VAL A 42 19.60 -5.18 8.69
N MET A 43 19.74 -6.46 8.34
CA MET A 43 19.84 -7.54 9.32
C MET A 43 21.10 -7.42 10.20
N ALA A 44 22.18 -6.83 9.68
CA ALA A 44 23.40 -6.52 10.41
C ALA A 44 23.29 -5.21 11.25
N GLY A 45 22.15 -4.54 11.24
CA GLY A 45 21.93 -3.29 11.96
C GLY A 45 22.46 -2.04 11.26
N MET A 46 22.82 -2.14 9.98
CA MET A 46 23.21 -0.98 9.18
C MET A 46 21.97 -0.23 8.64
N ALA A 47 22.14 1.05 8.39
CA ALA A 47 21.09 1.86 7.81
C ALA A 47 20.84 1.46 6.35
N TRP A 48 19.56 1.36 5.99
CA TRP A 48 19.15 1.28 4.60
C TRP A 48 18.90 2.68 4.05
N GLU A 49 19.63 3.04 3.01
CA GLU A 49 19.51 4.35 2.37
C GLU A 49 18.51 4.30 1.22
N LEU A 50 17.46 5.10 1.31
CA LEU A 50 16.49 5.29 0.25
C LEU A 50 16.52 6.75 -0.20
N LYS A 51 16.68 6.97 -1.52
CA LYS A 51 16.45 8.29 -2.09
C LYS A 51 14.99 8.68 -1.80
N PHE A 52 14.78 9.88 -1.23
CA PHE A 52 13.44 10.36 -0.89
C PHE A 52 12.50 10.24 -2.11
N PRO A 53 11.44 9.42 -2.04
CA PRO A 53 10.56 9.16 -3.16
C PRO A 53 9.61 10.33 -3.40
N LYS A 54 9.19 10.48 -4.63
CA LYS A 54 8.05 11.32 -4.99
C LYS A 54 6.74 10.64 -4.61
N LEU A 55 5.68 11.42 -4.50
CA LEU A 55 4.34 10.92 -4.17
C LEU A 55 3.43 11.00 -5.39
N ILE A 56 2.80 9.88 -5.72
CA ILE A 56 1.72 9.82 -6.72
C ILE A 56 0.42 9.54 -5.99
N GLY A 57 -0.55 10.43 -6.10
CA GLY A 57 -1.90 10.26 -5.55
C GLY A 57 -2.84 9.66 -6.59
N ILE A 58 -3.45 8.51 -6.29
CA ILE A 58 -4.46 7.90 -7.16
C ILE A 58 -5.81 7.90 -6.46
N LYS A 59 -6.69 8.81 -6.90
CA LYS A 59 -8.06 8.86 -6.40
C LYS A 59 -8.92 7.81 -7.10
N LEU A 60 -9.41 6.83 -6.33
CA LEU A 60 -10.38 5.86 -6.79
C LEU A 60 -11.79 6.29 -6.41
N THR A 61 -12.70 6.21 -7.36
CA THR A 61 -14.12 6.58 -7.16
C THR A 61 -15.04 5.44 -7.58
N GLY A 62 -16.19 5.33 -6.92
CA GLY A 62 -17.19 4.31 -7.19
C GLY A 62 -16.82 2.94 -6.64
N THR A 63 -17.45 1.90 -7.16
CA THR A 63 -17.30 0.51 -6.69
C THR A 63 -17.13 -0.45 -7.85
N LEU A 64 -16.44 -1.56 -7.60
CA LEU A 64 -16.35 -2.65 -8.56
C LEU A 64 -17.73 -3.27 -8.78
N SER A 65 -18.05 -3.56 -10.04
CA SER A 65 -19.32 -4.16 -10.42
C SER A 65 -19.16 -5.20 -11.52
N GLY A 66 -20.13 -6.10 -11.63
CA GLY A 66 -20.12 -7.16 -12.63
C GLY A 66 -18.91 -8.09 -12.48
N TRP A 67 -18.12 -8.23 -13.52
CA TRP A 67 -16.91 -9.05 -13.56
C TRP A 67 -15.62 -8.28 -13.28
N ALA A 68 -15.71 -6.99 -12.96
CA ALA A 68 -14.53 -6.19 -12.63
C ALA A 68 -13.91 -6.62 -11.30
N SER A 69 -12.59 -6.67 -11.26
CA SER A 69 -11.78 -7.08 -10.12
C SER A 69 -10.76 -6.01 -9.74
N ALA A 70 -10.14 -6.16 -8.58
CA ALA A 70 -9.03 -5.29 -8.17
C ALA A 70 -7.86 -5.30 -9.18
N LYS A 71 -7.68 -6.40 -9.90
CA LYS A 71 -6.67 -6.49 -10.96
C LYS A 71 -6.96 -5.55 -12.13
N ASP A 72 -8.22 -5.35 -12.48
CA ASP A 72 -8.59 -4.43 -13.56
C ASP A 72 -8.25 -2.98 -13.20
N VAL A 73 -8.37 -2.62 -11.90
CA VAL A 73 -7.97 -1.30 -11.39
C VAL A 73 -6.49 -1.06 -11.66
N ILE A 74 -5.61 -1.96 -11.21
CA ILE A 74 -4.16 -1.76 -11.39
C ILE A 74 -3.73 -1.88 -12.84
N LEU A 75 -4.40 -2.69 -13.66
CA LEU A 75 -4.14 -2.73 -15.09
C LEU A 75 -4.51 -1.39 -15.77
N LYS A 76 -5.60 -0.75 -15.33
CA LYS A 76 -5.95 0.60 -15.81
C LYS A 76 -4.91 1.62 -15.39
N VAL A 77 -4.43 1.58 -14.13
CA VAL A 77 -3.36 2.44 -13.63
C VAL A 77 -2.07 2.23 -14.44
N ALA A 78 -1.69 0.97 -14.69
CA ALA A 78 -0.54 0.64 -15.52
C ALA A 78 -0.67 1.15 -16.96
N GLY A 79 -1.88 1.15 -17.51
CA GLY A 79 -2.16 1.74 -18.82
C GLY A 79 -1.99 3.27 -18.85
N ILE A 80 -2.16 3.95 -17.72
CA ILE A 80 -1.99 5.41 -17.60
C ILE A 80 -0.54 5.78 -17.31
N LEU A 81 0.05 5.17 -16.26
CA LEU A 81 1.40 5.50 -15.80
C LEU A 81 2.51 4.83 -16.64
N THR A 82 2.18 3.79 -17.37
CA THR A 82 3.12 2.90 -18.06
C THR A 82 4.05 2.14 -17.09
N VAL A 83 4.94 1.30 -17.61
CA VAL A 83 5.86 0.45 -16.81
C VAL A 83 6.97 1.22 -16.08
N LYS A 84 7.11 2.51 -16.30
CA LYS A 84 8.14 3.35 -15.69
C LYS A 84 7.58 4.58 -14.97
N GLY A 85 6.28 4.82 -15.03
CA GLY A 85 5.67 6.02 -14.48
C GLY A 85 5.78 6.14 -12.97
N GLY A 86 5.85 5.01 -12.25
CA GLY A 86 6.03 4.97 -10.79
C GLY A 86 7.48 4.95 -10.32
N THR A 87 8.47 5.03 -11.22
CA THR A 87 9.88 4.88 -10.85
C THR A 87 10.32 5.96 -9.84
N GLY A 88 10.81 5.52 -8.69
CA GLY A 88 11.24 6.42 -7.60
C GLY A 88 10.08 7.09 -6.88
N CYS A 89 8.86 6.56 -7.01
CA CYS A 89 7.67 7.10 -6.36
C CYS A 89 7.05 6.10 -5.37
N ILE A 90 6.35 6.64 -4.39
CA ILE A 90 5.35 5.92 -3.59
C ILE A 90 3.98 6.27 -4.16
N VAL A 91 3.14 5.26 -4.38
CA VAL A 91 1.78 5.45 -4.88
C VAL A 91 0.81 5.31 -3.72
N GLU A 92 0.05 6.36 -3.45
CA GLU A 92 -1.02 6.36 -2.45
C GLU A 92 -2.38 6.31 -3.13
N TYR A 93 -3.18 5.30 -2.76
CA TYR A 93 -4.56 5.15 -3.24
C TYR A 93 -5.54 5.68 -2.20
N PHE A 94 -6.43 6.56 -2.60
CA PHE A 94 -7.41 7.18 -1.71
C PHE A 94 -8.79 7.36 -2.38
N GLY A 95 -9.75 7.89 -1.62
CA GLY A 95 -11.11 8.12 -2.07
C GLY A 95 -12.07 6.99 -1.72
N ASP A 96 -13.35 7.20 -1.99
CA ASP A 96 -14.44 6.26 -1.70
C ASP A 96 -14.29 4.91 -2.42
N GLY A 97 -13.75 4.93 -3.63
CA GLY A 97 -13.44 3.70 -4.37
C GLY A 97 -12.37 2.86 -3.69
N ALA A 98 -11.35 3.49 -3.09
CA ALA A 98 -10.33 2.77 -2.33
C ALA A 98 -10.92 2.11 -1.07
N GLN A 99 -11.81 2.80 -0.36
CA GLN A 99 -12.51 2.26 0.80
C GLN A 99 -13.47 1.10 0.45
N SER A 100 -13.99 1.08 -0.77
CA SER A 100 -14.89 0.02 -1.24
C SER A 100 -14.19 -1.32 -1.49
N LEU A 101 -12.86 -1.33 -1.59
CA LEU A 101 -12.07 -2.52 -1.88
C LEU A 101 -11.86 -3.38 -0.62
N SER A 102 -11.79 -4.70 -0.81
CA SER A 102 -11.34 -5.60 0.24
C SER A 102 -9.84 -5.42 0.51
N CYS A 103 -9.38 -5.77 1.71
CA CYS A 103 -7.96 -5.77 2.06
C CYS A 103 -7.11 -6.59 1.06
N THR A 104 -7.58 -7.77 0.67
CA THR A 104 -6.91 -8.62 -0.33
C THR A 104 -6.94 -8.01 -1.73
N GLY A 105 -8.00 -7.27 -2.08
CA GLY A 105 -8.08 -6.48 -3.32
C GLY A 105 -7.05 -5.36 -3.34
N LYS A 106 -6.90 -4.62 -2.24
CA LYS A 106 -5.84 -3.62 -2.06
C LYS A 106 -4.45 -4.25 -2.17
N GLY A 107 -4.25 -5.42 -1.55
CA GLY A 107 -3.02 -6.20 -1.68
C GLY A 107 -2.70 -6.57 -3.13
N THR A 108 -3.71 -6.94 -3.94
CA THR A 108 -3.55 -7.21 -5.37
C THR A 108 -3.06 -5.97 -6.13
N ILE A 109 -3.64 -4.81 -5.83
CA ILE A 109 -3.25 -3.53 -6.45
C ILE A 109 -1.81 -3.17 -6.05
N SER A 110 -1.49 -3.21 -4.76
CA SER A 110 -0.15 -2.91 -4.25
C SER A 110 0.89 -3.86 -4.81
N ASN A 111 0.56 -5.15 -4.94
CA ASN A 111 1.47 -6.17 -5.47
C ASN A 111 1.92 -5.85 -6.90
N MET A 112 1.03 -5.35 -7.73
CA MET A 112 1.35 -4.96 -9.11
C MET A 112 1.94 -3.55 -9.23
N GLY A 113 2.21 -2.86 -8.12
CA GLY A 113 2.94 -1.60 -8.11
C GLY A 113 4.36 -1.73 -8.66
N ALA A 114 4.97 -2.91 -8.52
CA ALA A 114 6.29 -3.20 -9.08
C ALA A 114 6.30 -3.14 -10.62
N GLU A 115 5.22 -3.54 -11.29
CA GLU A 115 5.10 -3.52 -12.75
C GLU A 115 5.02 -2.11 -13.34
N ILE A 116 4.63 -1.13 -12.55
CA ILE A 116 4.70 0.30 -12.92
C ILE A 116 5.97 0.98 -12.41
N GLY A 117 6.88 0.22 -11.82
CA GLY A 117 8.17 0.70 -11.30
C GLY A 117 8.09 1.43 -9.97
N ALA A 118 6.95 1.41 -9.28
CA ALA A 118 6.79 2.07 -7.99
C ALA A 118 7.68 1.45 -6.91
N THR A 119 8.26 2.29 -6.05
CA THR A 119 9.01 1.84 -4.86
C THR A 119 8.11 1.05 -3.92
N THR A 120 6.91 1.56 -3.69
CA THR A 120 5.84 0.88 -2.96
C THR A 120 4.49 1.51 -3.30
N SER A 121 3.43 0.85 -2.88
CA SER A 121 2.06 1.36 -2.95
C SER A 121 1.38 1.15 -1.62
N THR A 122 0.54 2.10 -1.19
CA THR A 122 -0.15 2.02 0.10
C THR A 122 -1.58 2.51 0.03
N PHE A 123 -2.37 2.10 1.01
CA PHE A 123 -3.75 2.53 1.27
C PHE A 123 -3.86 2.99 2.70
N GLY A 124 -4.69 3.99 2.98
CA GLY A 124 -5.05 4.33 4.34
C GLY A 124 -5.82 3.21 5.03
N TYR A 125 -5.66 3.09 6.35
CA TYR A 125 -6.35 2.09 7.16
C TYR A 125 -7.87 2.31 7.13
N ASP A 126 -8.60 1.21 6.99
CA ASP A 126 -10.05 1.22 6.96
C ASP A 126 -10.69 -0.07 7.50
N GLU A 127 -12.01 -0.08 7.50
CA GLU A 127 -12.83 -1.20 7.97
C GLU A 127 -12.54 -2.54 7.26
N SER A 128 -12.13 -2.51 5.99
CA SER A 128 -11.80 -3.75 5.27
C SER A 128 -10.52 -4.39 5.79
N MET A 129 -9.57 -3.57 6.23
CA MET A 129 -8.33 -4.02 6.87
C MET A 129 -8.60 -4.52 8.30
N GLU A 130 -9.48 -3.84 9.05
CA GLU A 130 -9.94 -4.31 10.35
C GLU A 130 -10.55 -5.71 10.25
N ARG A 131 -11.50 -5.89 9.34
CA ARG A 131 -12.12 -7.22 9.10
C ARG A 131 -11.10 -8.29 8.76
N TYR A 132 -10.09 -7.95 7.95
CA TYR A 132 -9.02 -8.88 7.59
C TYR A 132 -8.18 -9.29 8.80
N LEU A 133 -7.75 -8.32 9.62
CA LEU A 133 -7.00 -8.57 10.84
C LEU A 133 -7.78 -9.49 11.79
N ARG A 134 -9.06 -9.20 12.02
CA ARG A 134 -9.91 -10.04 12.88
C ARG A 134 -10.10 -11.44 12.32
N SER A 135 -10.29 -11.58 11.02
CA SER A 135 -10.48 -12.88 10.36
C SER A 135 -9.21 -13.73 10.34
N THR A 136 -8.03 -13.12 10.49
CA THR A 136 -6.73 -13.80 10.60
C THR A 136 -6.26 -13.97 12.05
N GLY A 137 -7.15 -13.80 13.04
CA GLY A 137 -6.87 -14.05 14.45
C GLY A 137 -6.07 -12.95 15.14
N ARG A 138 -6.00 -11.75 14.55
CA ARG A 138 -5.22 -10.60 15.05
C ARG A 138 -6.13 -9.44 15.50
N ALA A 139 -7.13 -9.77 16.32
CA ALA A 139 -8.09 -8.79 16.84
C ALA A 139 -7.42 -7.70 17.69
N ASP A 140 -6.38 -8.06 18.42
CA ASP A 140 -5.56 -7.14 19.22
C ASP A 140 -4.88 -6.07 18.36
N VAL A 141 -4.35 -6.45 17.20
CA VAL A 141 -3.77 -5.51 16.24
C VAL A 141 -4.84 -4.59 15.64
N ALA A 142 -6.03 -5.15 15.35
CA ALA A 142 -7.16 -4.34 14.87
C ALA A 142 -7.62 -3.32 15.91
N ASP A 143 -7.69 -3.71 17.18
CA ASP A 143 -8.09 -2.81 18.29
C ASP A 143 -7.06 -1.68 18.49
N LEU A 144 -5.76 -2.00 18.41
CA LEU A 144 -4.71 -0.98 18.43
C LEU A 144 -4.82 -0.01 17.25
N ALA A 145 -4.99 -0.54 16.04
CA ALA A 145 -5.11 0.29 14.84
C ALA A 145 -6.34 1.20 14.90
N ASN A 146 -7.47 0.70 15.39
CA ASN A 146 -8.68 1.51 15.58
C ASN A 146 -8.45 2.65 16.59
N GLY A 147 -7.66 2.42 17.62
CA GLY A 147 -7.32 3.42 18.64
C GLY A 147 -6.48 4.60 18.13
N ILE A 148 -5.81 4.42 16.97
CA ILE A 148 -4.94 5.43 16.35
C ILE A 148 -5.29 5.65 14.87
N GLN A 149 -6.52 5.35 14.46
CA GLN A 149 -6.94 5.37 13.06
C GLN A 149 -6.67 6.71 12.37
N GLU A 150 -6.80 7.82 13.08
CA GLU A 150 -6.52 9.15 12.56
C GLU A 150 -5.08 9.34 12.07
N HIS A 151 -4.13 8.56 12.63
CA HIS A 151 -2.73 8.56 12.22
C HIS A 151 -2.38 7.50 11.17
N LEU A 152 -3.34 6.67 10.78
CA LEU A 152 -3.17 5.58 9.82
C LEU A 152 -3.91 5.84 8.50
N THR A 153 -4.54 6.98 8.38
CA THR A 153 -5.22 7.47 7.18
C THR A 153 -4.54 8.74 6.69
N GLY A 154 -4.74 9.09 5.43
CA GLY A 154 -4.26 10.37 4.92
C GLY A 154 -5.00 11.55 5.55
N ASP A 155 -4.31 12.66 5.71
CA ASP A 155 -4.89 13.88 6.26
C ASP A 155 -6.03 14.38 5.37
N PRO A 156 -7.16 14.83 5.95
CA PRO A 156 -8.30 15.32 5.18
C PRO A 156 -7.93 16.47 4.22
N GLU A 157 -6.97 17.31 4.61
CA GLU A 157 -6.48 18.43 3.81
C GLU A 157 -5.77 17.96 2.53
N VAL A 158 -5.03 16.84 2.60
CA VAL A 158 -4.37 16.22 1.43
C VAL A 158 -5.43 15.78 0.43
N TYR A 159 -6.48 15.14 0.91
CA TYR A 159 -7.54 14.64 0.04
C TYR A 159 -8.48 15.74 -0.47
N ALA A 160 -8.56 16.86 0.23
CA ALA A 160 -9.31 18.04 -0.22
C ALA A 160 -8.56 18.83 -1.30
N ASN A 161 -7.22 18.85 -1.25
CA ASN A 161 -6.36 19.58 -2.18
C ASN A 161 -5.16 18.72 -2.61
N PRO A 162 -5.37 17.60 -3.31
CA PRO A 162 -4.32 16.64 -3.64
C PRO A 162 -3.18 17.25 -4.48
N GLU A 163 -3.49 18.21 -5.34
CA GLU A 163 -2.49 18.88 -6.21
C GLU A 163 -1.42 19.65 -5.42
N ALA A 164 -1.66 19.98 -4.15
CA ALA A 164 -0.69 20.65 -3.30
C ALA A 164 0.28 19.70 -2.61
N TYR A 165 -0.02 18.40 -2.57
CA TYR A 165 0.71 17.40 -1.78
C TYR A 165 1.31 16.28 -2.61
N PHE A 166 0.67 15.89 -3.70
CA PHE A 166 1.20 14.88 -4.60
C PHE A 166 1.99 15.53 -5.74
N ASP A 167 3.07 14.88 -6.14
CA ASP A 167 3.88 15.29 -7.29
C ASP A 167 3.17 15.00 -8.62
N GLN A 168 2.21 14.05 -8.60
CA GLN A 168 1.41 13.67 -9.75
C GLN A 168 0.10 13.04 -9.31
#